data_fb22395ab817f97100a6d1f0469d16a6
#
_entry.id   fb22395ab817f97100a6d1f0469d16a6
#
_cell.length_a   1.000
_cell.length_b   1.000
_cell.length_c   1.000
_cell.angle_alpha   90.00
_cell.angle_beta   90.00
_cell.angle_gamma   90.00
#
_symmetry.space_group_name_H-M   'P 1'
#
loop_
_entity.id
_entity.type
_entity.pdbx_description
1 polymer ?
#
loop_
_entity_poly.entity_id
_entity_poly.type
_entity_poly.pdbx_seq_one_letter_code
_entity_poly.pdbx_strand_id
1 'polypeptide(L)'
;MSSSREVDEYLRELHSTHRPPHILHGQIAVIPQILEKRIIDSYDPRSVSWIDPNTIDFKPSGFVWAPRHGYLPGPPRPFARGLICARRDDADRLSEYLEIHRNGCVAYGDDFAAPEETSGKTARIFQDAIFCVRLLHTLQFANSLYSRYNYFGDVRIVVRLEETSGLYLQVGSFASSRAECGSVMIDVEREFPSNMLGTHPSWIASGIMHEIFNHFRVWRCHYFDDEGNYLVDKLNA
;
A
#
# COMPACT_ATOMS: atom_id res chain seq x y z
N MET A 1 14.11 10.49 18.25
CA MET A 1 13.50 9.23 17.72
C MET A 1 12.27 8.99 18.55
N SER A 2 11.13 8.83 17.90
CA SER A 2 9.88 8.43 18.59
C SER A 2 10.05 7.04 19.18
N SER A 3 9.46 6.78 20.35
CA SER A 3 9.51 5.46 20.95
C SER A 3 8.70 4.45 20.11
N SER A 4 9.02 3.15 20.16
CA SER A 4 8.22 2.11 19.50
C SER A 4 6.75 2.21 19.90
N ARG A 5 6.47 2.52 21.18
CA ARG A 5 5.11 2.68 21.70
C ARG A 5 4.34 3.83 21.03
N GLU A 6 4.99 4.96 20.76
CA GLU A 6 4.35 6.11 20.06
C GLU A 6 4.00 5.76 18.63
N VAL A 7 4.88 5.01 17.94
CA VAL A 7 4.60 4.52 16.58
C VAL A 7 3.45 3.52 16.58
N ASP A 8 3.41 2.60 17.55
CA ASP A 8 2.32 1.61 17.68
C ASP A 8 0.97 2.26 18.02
N GLU A 9 0.98 3.33 18.82
CA GLU A 9 -0.23 4.11 19.11
C GLU A 9 -0.70 4.87 17.87
N TYR A 10 0.22 5.48 17.15
CA TYR A 10 -0.04 6.15 15.88
C TYR A 10 -0.63 5.21 14.83
N LEU A 11 -0.09 3.98 14.71
CA LEU A 11 -0.61 2.94 13.82
C LEU A 11 -2.03 2.52 14.20
N ARG A 12 -2.30 2.31 15.50
CA ARG A 12 -3.65 1.96 15.97
C ARG A 12 -4.67 3.05 15.62
N GLU A 13 -4.31 4.30 15.79
CA GLU A 13 -5.16 5.43 15.40
C GLU A 13 -5.36 5.50 13.87
N LEU A 14 -4.30 5.27 13.08
CA LEU A 14 -4.35 5.25 11.63
C LEU A 14 -5.35 4.18 11.14
N HIS A 15 -5.24 2.96 11.67
CA HIS A 15 -6.15 1.86 11.33
C HIS A 15 -7.60 2.09 11.76
N SER A 16 -7.84 2.83 12.86
CA SER A 16 -9.19 3.09 13.35
C SER A 16 -9.91 4.21 12.62
N THR A 17 -9.18 5.10 11.95
CA THR A 17 -9.74 6.33 11.37
C THR A 17 -10.60 6.07 10.14
N HIS A 18 -10.23 5.08 9.34
CA HIS A 18 -10.97 4.71 8.13
C HIS A 18 -11.13 3.20 8.09
N ARG A 19 -12.27 2.71 8.57
CA ARG A 19 -12.64 1.31 8.47
C ARG A 19 -13.79 1.17 7.49
N PRO A 20 -13.49 1.15 6.18
CA PRO A 20 -14.52 0.94 5.18
C PRO A 20 -15.11 -0.45 5.34
N PRO A 21 -16.38 -0.66 4.99
CA PRO A 21 -16.98 -1.98 4.95
C PRO A 21 -16.45 -2.76 3.75
N HIS A 22 -15.18 -3.16 3.81
CA HIS A 22 -14.51 -3.92 2.75
C HIS A 22 -14.64 -5.43 2.98
N ILE A 23 -14.50 -6.17 1.89
CA ILE A 23 -14.39 -7.64 1.93
C ILE A 23 -13.03 -8.01 2.54
N LEU A 24 -11.98 -7.24 2.23
CA LEU A 24 -10.65 -7.34 2.80
C LEU A 24 -10.03 -5.94 2.89
N HIS A 25 -10.00 -5.37 4.09
CA HIS A 25 -9.31 -4.11 4.27
C HIS A 25 -7.80 -4.33 4.32
N GLY A 26 -7.10 -3.71 3.35
CA GLY A 26 -5.65 -3.67 3.33
C GLY A 26 -5.13 -2.24 3.46
N GLN A 27 -4.08 -2.07 4.25
CA GLN A 27 -3.38 -0.81 4.44
C GLN A 27 -1.88 -0.97 4.24
N ILE A 28 -1.29 -0.01 3.55
CA ILE A 28 0.15 0.14 3.35
C ILE A 28 0.54 1.50 3.90
N ALA A 29 1.38 1.54 4.93
CA ALA A 29 1.83 2.79 5.53
C ALA A 29 3.36 2.92 5.50
N VAL A 30 3.85 4.09 5.13
CA VAL A 30 5.27 4.48 5.23
C VAL A 30 5.38 5.63 6.24
N ILE A 31 6.03 5.38 7.36
CA ILE A 31 5.99 6.22 8.55
C ILE A 31 7.40 6.71 8.88
N PRO A 32 7.67 8.02 8.88
CA PRO A 32 8.93 8.56 9.39
C PRO A 32 9.12 8.22 10.87
N GLN A 33 10.32 7.84 11.28
CA GLN A 33 10.59 7.55 12.70
C GLN A 33 10.57 8.79 13.61
N ILE A 34 10.47 10.00 13.06
CA ILE A 34 10.36 11.25 13.83
C ILE A 34 8.94 11.78 13.65
N LEU A 35 7.98 11.26 14.43
CA LEU A 35 6.56 11.60 14.34
C LEU A 35 6.23 13.05 14.75
N GLU A 36 7.02 13.65 15.63
CA GLU A 36 6.81 15.01 16.12
C GLU A 36 7.18 16.09 15.09
N LYS A 37 8.02 15.74 14.12
CA LYS A 37 8.46 16.69 13.11
C LYS A 37 7.37 16.93 12.08
N ARG A 38 6.97 18.20 11.94
CA ARG A 38 6.13 18.61 10.81
C ARG A 38 6.99 18.69 9.56
N ILE A 39 6.82 17.75 8.65
CA ILE A 39 7.56 17.68 7.38
C ILE A 39 6.81 18.46 6.30
N ILE A 40 5.46 18.38 6.31
CA ILE A 40 4.60 18.97 5.27
C ILE A 40 3.76 20.09 5.83
N ASP A 41 3.71 21.22 5.13
CA ASP A 41 2.68 22.23 5.33
C ASP A 41 1.49 21.98 4.41
N SER A 42 0.47 21.30 4.95
CA SER A 42 -0.77 20.98 4.22
C SER A 42 -1.63 22.21 3.88
N TYR A 43 -1.31 23.38 4.40
CA TYR A 43 -1.99 24.65 4.09
C TYR A 43 -1.27 25.48 3.03
N ASP A 44 -0.02 25.15 2.68
CA ASP A 44 0.66 25.80 1.55
C ASP A 44 0.08 25.27 0.23
N PRO A 45 -0.52 26.13 -0.61
CA PRO A 45 -1.05 25.72 -1.92
C PRO A 45 0.00 25.05 -2.81
N ARG A 46 1.28 25.38 -2.64
CA ARG A 46 2.38 24.73 -3.35
C ARG A 46 2.62 23.30 -2.92
N SER A 47 2.28 22.97 -1.67
CA SER A 47 2.31 21.58 -1.17
C SER A 47 1.19 20.75 -1.74
N VAL A 48 0.07 21.36 -2.09
CA VAL A 48 -1.10 20.65 -2.64
C VAL A 48 -1.01 20.50 -4.16
N SER A 49 -0.47 21.50 -4.87
CA SER A 49 -0.45 21.53 -6.33
C SER A 49 0.35 20.40 -6.98
N TRP A 50 1.43 19.91 -6.33
CA TRP A 50 2.20 18.80 -6.88
C TRP A 50 1.57 17.42 -6.60
N ILE A 51 0.60 17.34 -5.68
CA ILE A 51 -0.14 16.11 -5.36
C ILE A 51 -1.37 15.97 -6.28
N ASP A 52 -1.58 16.89 -7.21
CA ASP A 52 -2.66 16.81 -8.18
C ASP A 52 -2.47 15.59 -9.10
N PRO A 53 -3.47 14.69 -9.21
CA PRO A 53 -3.40 13.52 -10.09
C PRO A 53 -3.14 13.85 -11.57
N ASN A 54 -3.46 15.08 -12.00
CA ASN A 54 -3.20 15.53 -13.37
C ASN A 54 -1.75 16.00 -13.59
N THR A 55 -1.00 16.27 -12.52
CA THR A 55 0.38 16.78 -12.59
C THR A 55 1.41 15.75 -12.15
N ILE A 56 1.00 14.71 -11.44
CA ILE A 56 1.87 13.60 -11.05
C ILE A 56 1.96 12.62 -12.23
N ASP A 57 2.98 12.79 -13.04
CA ASP A 57 3.40 11.76 -13.99
C ASP A 57 4.15 10.65 -13.22
N PHE A 58 3.40 9.90 -12.42
CA PHE A 58 3.90 8.77 -11.69
C PHE A 58 3.95 7.56 -12.63
N LYS A 59 4.91 7.62 -13.56
CA LYS A 59 5.31 6.46 -14.35
C LYS A 59 6.56 5.89 -13.69
N PRO A 60 6.43 4.85 -12.85
CA PRO A 60 7.58 4.07 -12.46
C PRO A 60 8.27 3.63 -13.75
N SER A 61 9.56 3.91 -13.90
CA SER A 61 10.33 3.44 -15.04
C SER A 61 10.20 1.91 -15.11
N GLY A 62 9.60 1.40 -16.18
CA GLY A 62 9.34 -0.02 -16.36
C GLY A 62 7.91 -0.50 -16.06
N PHE A 63 7.03 0.32 -15.54
CA PHE A 63 5.63 -0.06 -15.34
C PHE A 63 4.78 0.23 -16.59
N VAL A 64 4.30 -0.83 -17.23
CA VAL A 64 3.38 -0.73 -18.38
C VAL A 64 1.92 -0.68 -17.92
N TRP A 65 1.63 -1.10 -16.68
CA TRP A 65 0.28 -1.18 -16.15
C TRP A 65 -0.01 -0.01 -15.21
N ALA A 66 -0.69 1.01 -15.73
CA ALA A 66 -1.33 2.00 -14.89
C ALA A 66 -2.73 1.46 -14.52
N PRO A 67 -3.12 1.44 -13.23
CA PRO A 67 -4.51 1.17 -12.86
C PRO A 67 -5.41 2.09 -13.67
N ARG A 68 -6.59 1.61 -14.09
CA ARG A 68 -7.57 2.36 -14.92
C ARG A 68 -7.89 3.76 -14.40
N HIS A 69 -7.55 4.05 -13.15
CA HIS A 69 -7.88 5.27 -12.42
C HIS A 69 -6.65 6.04 -11.88
N GLY A 70 -5.44 5.72 -12.33
CA GLY A 70 -4.21 6.34 -11.81
C GLY A 70 -3.84 5.89 -10.40
N TYR A 71 -2.78 6.50 -9.84
CA TYR A 71 -2.33 6.16 -8.48
C TYR A 71 -3.18 6.85 -7.40
N LEU A 72 -3.57 8.10 -7.62
CA LEU A 72 -4.36 8.84 -6.64
C LEU A 72 -5.85 8.51 -6.78
N PRO A 73 -6.53 8.12 -5.69
CA PRO A 73 -7.96 7.79 -5.73
C PRO A 73 -8.87 8.99 -5.96
N GLY A 74 -8.35 10.22 -5.87
CA GLY A 74 -9.09 11.45 -6.11
C GLY A 74 -8.26 12.70 -5.85
N PRO A 75 -8.83 13.91 -6.01
CA PRO A 75 -8.12 15.13 -5.72
C PRO A 75 -7.82 15.26 -4.21
N PRO A 76 -6.67 15.86 -3.83
CA PRO A 76 -6.31 16.06 -2.45
C PRO A 76 -7.27 17.03 -1.75
N ARG A 77 -7.71 16.68 -0.55
CA ARG A 77 -8.56 17.50 0.31
C ARG A 77 -7.93 17.60 1.70
N PRO A 78 -8.02 18.76 2.36
CA PRO A 78 -7.56 18.87 3.75
C PRO A 78 -8.35 17.97 4.69
N PHE A 79 -7.67 17.37 5.66
CA PHE A 79 -8.27 16.73 6.82
C PHE A 79 -7.44 17.02 8.07
N ALA A 80 -7.90 16.55 9.25
CA ALA A 80 -7.32 16.94 10.55
C ALA A 80 -5.80 16.72 10.66
N ARG A 81 -5.27 15.64 10.04
CA ARG A 81 -3.84 15.28 10.13
C ARG A 81 -3.00 15.71 8.92
N GLY A 82 -3.62 16.16 7.83
CA GLY A 82 -2.90 16.51 6.60
C GLY A 82 -3.79 16.62 5.38
N LEU A 83 -3.55 15.79 4.38
CA LEU A 83 -4.30 15.71 3.12
C LEU A 83 -4.80 14.28 2.92
N ILE A 84 -6.00 14.16 2.34
CA ILE A 84 -6.57 12.89 1.92
C ILE A 84 -7.01 12.98 0.46
N CYS A 85 -6.60 11.98 -0.33
CA CYS A 85 -7.16 11.67 -1.64
C CYS A 85 -8.05 10.46 -1.45
N ALA A 86 -9.31 10.50 -1.86
CA ALA A 86 -10.24 9.42 -1.57
C ALA A 86 -11.20 9.18 -2.74
N ARG A 87 -11.53 7.91 -2.96
CA ARG A 87 -12.62 7.45 -3.80
C ARG A 87 -13.73 6.89 -2.93
N ARG A 88 -14.96 7.12 -3.36
CA ARG A 88 -16.14 6.57 -2.73
C ARG A 88 -16.85 5.63 -3.70
N ASP A 89 -17.50 4.62 -3.18
CA ASP A 89 -18.38 3.75 -3.96
C ASP A 89 -19.74 4.43 -4.23
N ASP A 90 -20.61 3.73 -4.96
CA ASP A 90 -21.94 4.24 -5.32
C ASP A 90 -22.84 4.51 -4.09
N ALA A 91 -22.51 3.94 -2.94
CA ALA A 91 -23.21 4.17 -1.66
C ALA A 91 -22.54 5.28 -0.82
N ASP A 92 -21.64 6.08 -1.41
CA ASP A 92 -20.87 7.15 -0.77
C ASP A 92 -19.93 6.65 0.36
N ARG A 93 -19.58 5.36 0.37
CA ARG A 93 -18.65 4.76 1.34
C ARG A 93 -17.23 4.87 0.80
N LEU A 94 -16.29 5.12 1.70
CA LEU A 94 -14.87 5.18 1.36
C LEU A 94 -14.41 3.81 0.83
N SER A 95 -13.96 3.74 -0.42
CA SER A 95 -13.48 2.49 -1.04
C SER A 95 -11.96 2.44 -1.18
N GLU A 96 -11.35 3.56 -1.49
CA GLU A 96 -9.91 3.68 -1.68
C GLU A 96 -9.44 5.03 -1.15
N TYR A 97 -8.30 5.08 -0.47
CA TYR A 97 -7.75 6.34 0.04
C TYR A 97 -6.22 6.36 0.04
N LEU A 98 -5.68 7.57 -0.08
CA LEU A 98 -4.29 7.90 0.20
C LEU A 98 -4.27 9.06 1.17
N GLU A 99 -3.72 8.86 2.36
CA GLU A 99 -3.47 9.92 3.33
C GLU A 99 -2.02 10.36 3.31
N ILE A 100 -1.82 11.66 3.45
CA ILE A 100 -0.51 12.30 3.53
C ILE A 100 -0.52 13.17 4.78
N HIS A 101 0.10 12.69 5.85
CA HIS A 101 0.09 13.37 7.13
C HIS A 101 1.15 14.45 7.21
N ARG A 102 0.93 15.46 8.10
CA ARG A 102 1.88 16.57 8.30
C ARG A 102 3.27 16.12 8.77
N ASN A 103 3.36 15.00 9.47
CA ASN A 103 4.62 14.38 9.87
C ASN A 103 5.31 13.58 8.75
N GLY A 104 4.73 13.56 7.54
CA GLY A 104 5.27 12.84 6.40
C GLY A 104 4.83 11.38 6.30
N CYS A 105 3.96 10.89 7.19
CA CYS A 105 3.38 9.56 6.99
C CYS A 105 2.54 9.53 5.72
N VAL A 106 2.73 8.50 4.92
CA VAL A 106 1.93 8.17 3.73
C VAL A 106 1.22 6.87 4.02
N ALA A 107 -0.11 6.87 3.96
CA ALA A 107 -0.92 5.68 4.18
C ALA A 107 -1.91 5.47 3.04
N TYR A 108 -1.82 4.33 2.38
CA TYR A 108 -2.73 3.90 1.32
C TYR A 108 -3.62 2.77 1.84
N GLY A 109 -4.91 2.84 1.55
CA GLY A 109 -5.87 1.78 1.90
C GLY A 109 -6.85 1.49 0.79
N ASP A 110 -7.18 0.21 0.62
CA ASP A 110 -8.07 -0.30 -0.43
C ASP A 110 -8.68 -1.64 -0.02
N ASP A 111 -9.67 -2.11 -0.79
CA ASP A 111 -10.14 -3.49 -0.75
C ASP A 111 -9.29 -4.35 -1.70
N PHE A 112 -8.53 -5.28 -1.15
CA PHE A 112 -7.67 -6.16 -1.91
C PHE A 112 -8.24 -7.58 -2.11
N ALA A 113 -9.55 -7.76 -1.96
CA ALA A 113 -10.20 -9.03 -2.30
C ALA A 113 -11.26 -8.83 -3.37
N ALA A 114 -11.34 -9.82 -4.28
CA ALA A 114 -12.45 -9.93 -5.21
C ALA A 114 -13.29 -11.16 -4.87
N PRO A 115 -14.62 -11.07 -4.93
CA PRO A 115 -15.47 -12.24 -4.86
C PRO A 115 -15.34 -13.03 -6.17
N GLU A 116 -15.18 -14.36 -6.07
CA GLU A 116 -15.20 -15.26 -7.20
C GLU A 116 -16.21 -16.38 -6.96
N GLU A 117 -17.19 -16.50 -7.84
CA GLU A 117 -18.16 -17.57 -7.78
C GLU A 117 -17.63 -18.86 -8.44
N THR A 118 -17.54 -19.93 -7.67
CA THR A 118 -17.14 -21.23 -8.17
C THR A 118 -18.10 -22.30 -7.62
N SER A 119 -18.81 -22.97 -8.52
CA SER A 119 -19.73 -24.08 -8.16
C SER A 119 -20.77 -23.71 -7.09
N GLY A 120 -21.34 -22.51 -7.15
CA GLY A 120 -22.37 -22.00 -6.24
C GLY A 120 -21.83 -21.59 -4.85
N LYS A 121 -20.52 -21.46 -4.70
CA LYS A 121 -19.87 -20.89 -3.50
C LYS A 121 -19.09 -19.63 -3.89
N THR A 122 -19.21 -18.60 -3.10
CA THR A 122 -18.41 -17.37 -3.25
C THR A 122 -17.12 -17.55 -2.47
N ALA A 123 -16.00 -17.53 -3.17
CA ALA A 123 -14.65 -17.46 -2.57
C ALA A 123 -14.16 -16.02 -2.58
N ARG A 124 -13.31 -15.66 -1.62
CA ARG A 124 -12.62 -14.37 -1.57
C ARG A 124 -11.20 -14.55 -2.10
N ILE A 125 -10.87 -13.92 -3.21
CA ILE A 125 -9.57 -14.05 -3.86
C ILE A 125 -8.73 -12.81 -3.58
N PHE A 126 -7.52 -13.00 -3.06
CA PHE A 126 -6.57 -11.91 -2.86
C PHE A 126 -6.10 -11.37 -4.21
N GLN A 127 -6.24 -10.06 -4.40
CA GLN A 127 -5.81 -9.34 -5.60
C GLN A 127 -4.32 -8.98 -5.48
N ASP A 128 -3.46 -9.98 -5.42
CA ASP A 128 -2.04 -9.89 -5.14
C ASP A 128 -1.27 -9.02 -6.14
N ALA A 129 -1.62 -9.08 -7.43
CA ALA A 129 -1.03 -8.22 -8.46
C ALA A 129 -1.33 -6.74 -8.21
N ILE A 130 -2.60 -6.42 -7.90
CA ILE A 130 -3.02 -5.05 -7.58
C ILE A 130 -2.31 -4.58 -6.31
N PHE A 131 -2.29 -5.41 -5.28
CA PHE A 131 -1.61 -5.11 -4.04
C PHE A 131 -0.11 -4.83 -4.25
N CYS A 132 0.58 -5.68 -5.02
CA CYS A 132 2.00 -5.50 -5.34
C CYS A 132 2.27 -4.14 -6.02
N VAL A 133 1.44 -3.78 -7.00
CA VAL A 133 1.53 -2.48 -7.70
C VAL A 133 1.29 -1.32 -6.72
N ARG A 134 0.28 -1.41 -5.86
CA ARG A 134 -0.03 -0.35 -4.88
C ARG A 134 1.07 -0.20 -3.84
N LEU A 135 1.69 -1.31 -3.41
CA LEU A 135 2.85 -1.29 -2.53
C LEU A 135 4.01 -0.52 -3.18
N LEU A 136 4.40 -0.87 -4.40
CA LEU A 136 5.47 -0.17 -5.13
C LEU A 136 5.17 1.32 -5.33
N HIS A 137 3.94 1.66 -5.71
CA HIS A 137 3.52 3.05 -5.86
C HIS A 137 3.61 3.83 -4.55
N THR A 138 3.19 3.23 -3.44
CA THR A 138 3.23 3.88 -2.12
C THR A 138 4.67 4.15 -1.69
N LEU A 139 5.59 3.20 -1.90
CA LEU A 139 7.02 3.39 -1.62
C LEU A 139 7.61 4.53 -2.44
N GLN A 140 7.33 4.58 -3.75
CA GLN A 140 7.84 5.61 -4.64
C GLN A 140 7.23 6.97 -4.35
N PHE A 141 5.95 7.03 -4.02
CA PHE A 141 5.30 8.27 -3.61
C PHE A 141 5.93 8.82 -2.32
N ALA A 142 6.15 7.97 -1.32
CA ALA A 142 6.83 8.36 -0.09
C ALA A 142 8.26 8.85 -0.37
N ASN A 143 9.02 8.19 -1.26
CA ASN A 143 10.33 8.65 -1.69
C ASN A 143 10.27 10.06 -2.32
N SER A 144 9.32 10.31 -3.21
CA SER A 144 9.15 11.62 -3.86
C SER A 144 8.81 12.70 -2.85
N LEU A 145 7.95 12.37 -1.87
CA LEU A 145 7.59 13.24 -0.77
C LEU A 145 8.82 13.60 0.07
N TYR A 146 9.58 12.59 0.51
CA TYR A 146 10.74 12.79 1.37
C TYR A 146 11.87 13.55 0.66
N SER A 147 12.11 13.25 -0.61
CA SER A 147 13.06 13.99 -1.44
C SER A 147 12.67 15.46 -1.56
N ARG A 148 11.39 15.76 -1.77
CA ARG A 148 10.90 17.14 -1.90
C ARG A 148 11.05 17.95 -0.61
N TYR A 149 10.84 17.31 0.54
CA TYR A 149 10.91 17.99 1.83
C TYR A 149 12.23 17.75 2.59
N ASN A 150 13.24 17.22 1.93
CA ASN A 150 14.57 16.95 2.47
C ASN A 150 14.52 16.11 3.77
N TYR A 151 13.71 15.05 3.77
CA TYR A 151 13.70 14.07 4.83
C TYR A 151 14.66 12.92 4.49
N PHE A 152 15.66 12.68 5.34
CA PHE A 152 16.71 11.66 5.15
C PHE A 152 16.81 10.70 6.35
N GLY A 153 15.79 10.65 7.19
CA GLY A 153 15.76 9.74 8.34
C GLY A 153 15.28 8.33 7.98
N ASP A 154 15.21 7.48 8.97
CA ASP A 154 14.65 6.15 8.82
C ASP A 154 13.13 6.19 8.73
N VAL A 155 12.58 5.19 8.06
CA VAL A 155 11.14 4.99 7.89
C VAL A 155 10.76 3.58 8.31
N ARG A 156 9.56 3.44 8.83
CA ARG A 156 8.91 2.17 9.10
C ARG A 156 7.85 1.95 8.04
N ILE A 157 7.90 0.81 7.37
CA ILE A 157 6.88 0.36 6.42
C ILE A 157 6.03 -0.66 7.14
N VAL A 158 4.71 -0.44 7.14
CA VAL A 158 3.74 -1.35 7.75
C VAL A 158 2.72 -1.72 6.72
N VAL A 159 2.48 -3.02 6.57
CA VAL A 159 1.42 -3.58 5.74
C VAL A 159 0.51 -4.38 6.64
N ARG A 160 -0.78 -4.06 6.62
CA ARG A 160 -1.80 -4.79 7.36
C ARG A 160 -2.93 -5.20 6.45
N LEU A 161 -3.27 -6.49 6.46
CA LEU A 161 -4.46 -7.05 5.84
C LEU A 161 -5.33 -7.64 6.94
N GLU A 162 -6.53 -7.10 7.10
CA GLU A 162 -7.50 -7.54 8.13
C GLU A 162 -8.51 -8.54 7.51
N GLU A 163 -9.06 -9.41 8.36
CA GLU A 163 -10.09 -10.39 7.96
C GLU A 163 -9.63 -11.37 6.87
N THR A 164 -8.40 -11.85 6.96
CA THR A 164 -7.80 -12.75 5.97
C THR A 164 -8.25 -14.21 6.09
N SER A 165 -9.08 -14.56 7.08
CA SER A 165 -9.64 -15.91 7.20
C SER A 165 -10.51 -16.26 5.99
N GLY A 166 -10.28 -17.42 5.37
CA GLY A 166 -10.99 -17.84 4.15
C GLY A 166 -10.64 -17.02 2.89
N LEU A 167 -9.52 -16.29 2.92
CA LEU A 167 -8.95 -15.63 1.75
C LEU A 167 -8.08 -16.63 0.99
N TYR A 168 -8.17 -16.64 -0.33
CA TYR A 168 -7.40 -17.51 -1.20
C TYR A 168 -6.46 -16.71 -2.10
N LEU A 169 -5.24 -17.20 -2.26
CA LEU A 169 -4.29 -16.77 -3.27
C LEU A 169 -4.40 -17.70 -4.48
N GLN A 170 -4.52 -17.14 -5.68
CA GLN A 170 -4.48 -17.91 -6.91
C GLN A 170 -3.01 -18.26 -7.24
N VAL A 171 -2.71 -19.55 -7.34
CA VAL A 171 -1.35 -20.04 -7.61
C VAL A 171 -1.29 -20.60 -9.03
N GLY A 172 -0.55 -19.90 -9.93
CA GLY A 172 -0.42 -20.33 -11.34
C GLY A 172 -1.62 -19.96 -12.23
N SER A 173 -1.54 -20.36 -13.51
CA SER A 173 -2.52 -20.01 -14.55
C SER A 173 -3.82 -20.81 -14.52
N PHE A 174 -3.96 -21.77 -13.61
CA PHE A 174 -5.17 -22.57 -13.48
C PHE A 174 -6.01 -22.12 -12.30
N ALA A 175 -7.25 -21.73 -12.53
CA ALA A 175 -8.23 -21.34 -11.49
C ALA A 175 -8.47 -22.41 -10.41
N SER A 176 -8.00 -23.66 -10.62
CA SER A 176 -8.11 -24.74 -9.66
C SER A 176 -6.99 -24.78 -8.60
N SER A 177 -5.90 -24.04 -8.77
CA SER A 177 -4.79 -24.04 -7.84
C SER A 177 -4.88 -22.83 -6.91
N ARG A 178 -5.48 -23.02 -5.74
CA ARG A 178 -5.67 -21.99 -4.73
C ARG A 178 -5.00 -22.39 -3.42
N ALA A 179 -4.35 -21.42 -2.81
CA ALA A 179 -3.78 -21.57 -1.47
C ALA A 179 -4.60 -20.71 -0.48
N GLU A 180 -5.10 -21.32 0.57
CA GLU A 180 -5.87 -20.63 1.61
C GLU A 180 -4.95 -19.94 2.61
N CYS A 181 -5.32 -18.73 3.03
CA CYS A 181 -4.60 -18.00 4.07
C CYS A 181 -4.74 -18.73 5.42
N GLY A 182 -3.59 -19.01 6.04
CA GLY A 182 -3.52 -19.65 7.35
C GLY A 182 -3.68 -18.71 8.54
N SER A 183 -3.83 -17.40 8.31
CA SER A 183 -3.89 -16.37 9.33
C SER A 183 -5.21 -15.61 9.29
N VAL A 184 -5.66 -15.08 10.42
CA VAL A 184 -6.85 -14.22 10.50
C VAL A 184 -6.53 -12.76 10.20
N MET A 185 -5.24 -12.40 10.26
CA MET A 185 -4.67 -11.10 9.93
C MET A 185 -3.25 -11.30 9.45
N ILE A 186 -2.81 -10.52 8.49
CA ILE A 186 -1.41 -10.41 8.07
C ILE A 186 -0.92 -9.03 8.47
N ASP A 187 0.21 -8.99 9.19
CA ASP A 187 0.86 -7.76 9.65
C ASP A 187 2.36 -7.89 9.37
N VAL A 188 2.87 -7.07 8.44
CA VAL A 188 4.27 -7.07 8.02
C VAL A 188 4.88 -5.72 8.33
N GLU A 189 5.96 -5.71 9.08
CA GLU A 189 6.65 -4.49 9.47
C GLU A 189 8.14 -4.57 9.11
N ARG A 190 8.68 -3.50 8.53
CA ARG A 190 10.09 -3.36 8.13
C ARG A 190 10.58 -1.93 8.34
N GLU A 191 11.85 -1.80 8.69
CA GLU A 191 12.53 -0.51 8.85
C GLU A 191 13.64 -0.35 7.84
N PHE A 192 13.72 0.84 7.22
CA PHE A 192 14.72 1.18 6.23
C PHE A 192 15.11 2.66 6.31
N PRO A 193 16.35 3.02 5.93
CA PRO A 193 16.67 4.39 5.57
C PRO A 193 15.79 4.88 4.41
N SER A 194 15.27 6.12 4.49
CA SER A 194 14.31 6.64 3.51
C SER A 194 14.84 6.67 2.06
N ASN A 195 16.15 6.79 1.87
CA ASN A 195 16.77 6.76 0.54
C ASN A 195 16.63 5.41 -0.15
N MET A 196 16.44 4.31 0.59
CA MET A 196 16.19 2.99 0.00
C MET A 196 14.85 2.90 -0.72
N LEU A 197 13.88 3.73 -0.36
CA LEU A 197 12.60 3.79 -1.07
C LEU A 197 12.76 4.20 -2.54
N GLY A 198 13.78 4.98 -2.86
CA GLY A 198 14.09 5.40 -4.23
C GLY A 198 15.08 4.48 -4.95
N THR A 199 16.06 3.94 -4.22
CA THR A 199 17.13 3.15 -4.84
C THR A 199 16.80 1.66 -4.96
N HIS A 200 16.00 1.11 -4.03
CA HIS A 200 15.69 -0.33 -3.96
C HIS A 200 14.20 -0.63 -3.68
N PRO A 201 13.23 0.09 -4.32
CA PRO A 201 11.81 -0.12 -4.00
C PRO A 201 11.33 -1.54 -4.31
N SER A 202 11.81 -2.14 -5.40
CA SER A 202 11.44 -3.50 -5.80
C SER A 202 11.96 -4.55 -4.82
N TRP A 203 13.18 -4.40 -4.32
CA TRP A 203 13.75 -5.29 -3.33
C TRP A 203 12.97 -5.23 -2.00
N ILE A 204 12.58 -4.03 -1.55
CA ILE A 204 11.74 -3.85 -0.37
C ILE A 204 10.38 -4.53 -0.57
N ALA A 205 9.73 -4.26 -1.71
CA ALA A 205 8.44 -4.84 -2.03
C ALA A 205 8.50 -6.37 -2.15
N SER A 206 9.56 -6.91 -2.73
CA SER A 206 9.82 -8.36 -2.82
C SER A 206 9.81 -9.01 -1.44
N GLY A 207 10.55 -8.46 -0.47
CA GLY A 207 10.60 -8.99 0.89
C GLY A 207 9.23 -8.98 1.59
N ILE A 208 8.45 -7.92 1.41
CA ILE A 208 7.10 -7.81 1.97
C ILE A 208 6.15 -8.81 1.30
N MET A 209 6.17 -8.88 -0.04
CA MET A 209 5.31 -9.80 -0.78
C MET A 209 5.61 -11.27 -0.49
N HIS A 210 6.88 -11.65 -0.33
CA HIS A 210 7.25 -13.02 0.08
C HIS A 210 6.68 -13.37 1.45
N GLU A 211 6.73 -12.45 2.40
CA GLU A 211 6.15 -12.68 3.72
C GLU A 211 4.62 -12.84 3.65
N ILE A 212 3.93 -12.01 2.88
CA ILE A 212 2.49 -12.16 2.64
C ILE A 212 2.18 -13.52 2.02
N PHE A 213 2.94 -13.95 1.00
CA PHE A 213 2.75 -15.24 0.34
C PHE A 213 2.98 -16.44 1.28
N ASN A 214 3.90 -16.31 2.25
CA ASN A 214 4.12 -17.34 3.28
C ASN A 214 2.87 -17.61 4.14
N HIS A 215 2.01 -16.62 4.39
CA HIS A 215 0.74 -16.80 5.08
C HIS A 215 -0.24 -17.67 4.28
N PHE A 216 -0.07 -17.74 2.96
CA PHE A 216 -0.77 -18.68 2.07
C PHE A 216 0.00 -20.00 1.85
N ARG A 217 1.10 -20.24 2.57
CA ARG A 217 1.98 -21.41 2.39
C ARG A 217 2.60 -21.50 0.99
N VAL A 218 2.76 -20.36 0.34
CA VAL A 218 3.41 -20.23 -0.96
C VAL A 218 4.80 -19.65 -0.72
N TRP A 219 5.84 -20.43 -1.05
CA TRP A 219 7.23 -20.13 -0.72
C TRP A 219 7.79 -18.91 -1.45
N ARG A 220 7.22 -18.53 -2.59
CA ARG A 220 7.80 -17.50 -3.44
C ARG A 220 6.73 -16.67 -4.13
N CYS A 221 6.89 -15.37 -4.05
CA CYS A 221 6.13 -14.43 -4.86
C CYS A 221 6.70 -14.42 -6.28
N HIS A 222 5.86 -14.72 -7.27
CA HIS A 222 6.27 -14.85 -8.67
C HIS A 222 6.46 -13.52 -9.41
N TYR A 223 6.19 -12.40 -8.76
CA TYR A 223 6.37 -11.06 -9.33
C TYR A 223 7.80 -10.55 -9.27
N PHE A 224 8.69 -11.26 -8.58
CA PHE A 224 10.07 -10.87 -8.41
C PHE A 224 11.02 -12.04 -8.73
N ASP A 225 12.22 -11.71 -9.23
CA ASP A 225 13.32 -12.66 -9.36
C ASP A 225 14.04 -12.92 -8.02
N ASP A 226 15.11 -13.72 -8.03
CA ASP A 226 15.89 -14.08 -6.84
C ASP A 226 16.64 -12.87 -6.25
N GLU A 227 16.94 -11.88 -7.06
CA GLU A 227 17.60 -10.63 -6.68
C GLU A 227 16.59 -9.58 -6.19
N GLY A 228 15.28 -9.87 -6.25
CA GLY A 228 14.20 -8.96 -5.86
C GLY A 228 13.87 -7.92 -6.93
N ASN A 229 14.28 -8.11 -8.19
CA ASN A 229 13.86 -7.26 -9.29
C ASN A 229 12.45 -7.61 -9.72
N TYR A 230 11.67 -6.58 -10.01
CA TYR A 230 10.29 -6.76 -10.42
C TYR A 230 10.18 -7.28 -11.86
N LEU A 231 9.38 -8.32 -12.06
CA LEU A 231 9.17 -8.99 -13.34
C LEU A 231 7.91 -8.44 -14.04
N VAL A 232 8.08 -7.39 -14.82
CA VAL A 232 6.98 -6.66 -15.52
C VAL A 232 6.08 -7.59 -16.35
N ASP A 233 6.64 -8.61 -17.00
CA ASP A 233 5.91 -9.52 -17.88
C ASP A 233 4.91 -10.43 -17.14
N LYS A 234 5.06 -10.59 -15.83
CA LYS A 234 4.19 -11.45 -15.02
C LYS A 234 2.85 -10.80 -14.65
N LEU A 235 2.72 -9.46 -14.77
CA LEU A 235 1.45 -8.76 -14.54
C LEU A 235 0.58 -8.66 -15.80
N ASN A 236 1.14 -8.93 -16.96
CA ASN A 236 0.44 -8.84 -18.25
C ASN A 236 -0.03 -10.22 -18.75
N ALA A 237 0.18 -11.27 -17.99
CA ALA A 237 -0.25 -12.63 -18.26
C ALA A 237 -1.50 -13.01 -17.46
#